data_9f11e1ddfab3fa067324bf1aa48e7a3c
#
_entry.id   9f11e1ddfab3fa067324bf1aa48e7a3c
#
_cell.length_a   1.000
_cell.length_b   1.000
_cell.length_c   1.000
_cell.angle_alpha   90.00
_cell.angle_beta   90.00
_cell.angle_gamma   90.00
#
_symmetry.space_group_name_H-M   'P 1'
#
loop_
_entity.id
_entity.type
_entity.pdbx_description
1 polymer ?
#
loop_
_entity_poly.entity_id
_entity_poly.type
_entity_poly.pdbx_seq_one_letter_code
_entity_poly.pdbx_strand_id
1 'polypeptide(L)'
;VRNEGLRHIELRFSNACNFACIHCSKVFSSGWSKKLQNFIPDEETHLYDLKQLLGTEHRHDDNDNYEMSLTVQQALQIVDDLNENFPYLEHINFAGGELLYQKQFLPVLKKLADHPNASNIHLSFHSNFNSDFDVIKLSELLLPFNTSTITISVDAGRTFYSYFRNGGTWDQLEKNIKKFREYNDYTWLDITCTTSIYQMLDIYDVFESFISLQASVNISIVQSPKYLDPSLILLDFEKE
;
A
#
# COMPACT_ATOMS: atom_id res chain seq x y z
N VAL A 1 18.85 -9.13 32.39
CA VAL A 1 18.43 -10.04 31.33
C VAL A 1 17.43 -9.27 30.50
N ARG A 2 17.78 -8.89 29.25
CA ARG A 2 16.79 -8.37 28.31
C ARG A 2 15.84 -9.51 28.00
N ASN A 3 14.54 -9.33 28.26
CA ASN A 3 13.52 -10.26 27.79
C ASN A 3 13.54 -10.20 26.26
N GLU A 4 14.09 -11.24 25.63
CA GLU A 4 14.19 -11.40 24.18
C GLU A 4 12.85 -11.93 23.64
N GLY A 5 11.80 -11.11 23.77
CA GLY A 5 10.49 -11.38 23.16
C GLY A 5 10.34 -10.74 21.78
N LEU A 6 9.39 -11.22 20.99
CA LEU A 6 8.98 -10.60 19.73
C LEU A 6 8.48 -9.18 20.02
N ARG A 7 9.09 -8.17 19.37
CA ARG A 7 8.74 -6.76 19.54
C ARG A 7 8.10 -6.15 18.30
N HIS A 8 8.47 -6.65 17.12
CA HIS A 8 8.02 -6.13 15.85
C HIS A 8 7.46 -7.25 14.99
N ILE A 9 6.29 -7.01 14.40
CA ILE A 9 5.65 -7.97 13.49
C ILE A 9 5.07 -7.25 12.29
N GLU A 10 5.11 -7.92 11.14
CA GLU A 10 4.35 -7.51 9.96
C GLU A 10 3.24 -8.52 9.71
N LEU A 11 2.02 -8.02 9.53
CA LEU A 11 0.82 -8.81 9.26
C LEU A 11 0.32 -8.55 7.84
N ARG A 12 0.08 -9.63 7.09
CA ARG A 12 -0.51 -9.59 5.75
C ARG A 12 -1.70 -10.53 5.71
N PHE A 13 -2.89 -10.00 5.40
CA PHE A 13 -4.11 -10.81 5.36
C PHE A 13 -4.48 -11.26 3.95
N SER A 14 -4.18 -10.43 2.94
CA SER A 14 -4.63 -10.64 1.58
C SER A 14 -3.88 -9.72 0.62
N ASN A 15 -3.89 -10.05 -0.67
CA ASN A 15 -3.52 -9.15 -1.76
C ASN A 15 -4.72 -8.40 -2.34
N ALA A 16 -5.90 -8.48 -1.71
CA ALA A 16 -7.09 -7.77 -2.16
C ALA A 16 -6.84 -6.27 -2.23
N CYS A 17 -7.06 -5.70 -3.42
CA CYS A 17 -6.83 -4.29 -3.71
C CYS A 17 -7.87 -3.80 -4.71
N ASN A 18 -8.32 -2.56 -4.54
CA ASN A 18 -9.24 -1.89 -5.45
C ASN A 18 -8.51 -1.22 -6.64
N PHE A 19 -7.16 -1.17 -6.63
CA PHE A 19 -6.35 -0.53 -7.67
C PHE A 19 -5.52 -1.52 -8.47
N ALA A 20 -5.16 -1.09 -9.70
CA ALA A 20 -4.16 -1.73 -10.55
C ALA A 20 -3.10 -0.69 -10.95
N CYS A 21 -2.24 -0.33 -9.99
CA CYS A 21 -1.22 0.70 -10.17
C CYS A 21 -0.12 0.22 -11.13
N ILE A 22 0.46 1.15 -11.92
CA ILE A 22 1.47 0.84 -12.93
C ILE A 22 2.72 0.15 -12.33
N HIS A 23 3.12 0.54 -11.11
CA HIS A 23 4.29 -0.02 -10.41
C HIS A 23 4.00 -1.33 -9.67
N CYS A 24 2.75 -1.81 -9.72
CA CYS A 24 2.33 -2.98 -8.97
C CYS A 24 2.15 -4.19 -9.89
N SER A 25 2.01 -5.38 -9.31
CA SER A 25 1.80 -6.62 -10.03
C SER A 25 0.60 -7.40 -9.47
N LYS A 26 0.18 -8.44 -10.19
CA LYS A 26 -0.88 -9.36 -9.75
C LYS A 26 -0.59 -10.05 -8.41
N VAL A 27 0.68 -10.19 -8.05
CA VAL A 27 1.10 -10.79 -6.76
C VAL A 27 0.68 -9.91 -5.58
N PHE A 28 0.79 -8.58 -5.74
CA PHE A 28 0.51 -7.63 -4.67
C PHE A 28 -0.85 -6.96 -4.79
N SER A 29 -1.55 -7.13 -5.93
CA SER A 29 -2.87 -6.51 -6.15
C SER A 29 -3.80 -7.40 -6.96
N SER A 30 -4.92 -7.80 -6.35
CA SER A 30 -6.02 -8.48 -7.05
C SER A 30 -6.68 -7.62 -8.14
N GLY A 31 -6.50 -6.30 -8.11
CA GLY A 31 -6.93 -5.38 -9.16
C GLY A 31 -6.29 -5.70 -10.51
N TRP A 32 -5.02 -6.09 -10.51
CA TRP A 32 -4.34 -6.56 -11.73
C TRP A 32 -4.88 -7.88 -12.24
N SER A 33 -5.16 -8.84 -11.36
CA SER A 33 -5.76 -10.12 -11.77
C SER A 33 -7.07 -9.92 -12.51
N LYS A 34 -7.94 -9.03 -12.03
CA LYS A 34 -9.22 -8.68 -12.67
C LYS A 34 -9.01 -8.02 -14.05
N LYS A 35 -8.01 -7.13 -14.18
CA LYS A 35 -7.72 -6.47 -15.46
C LYS A 35 -7.15 -7.42 -16.49
N LEU A 36 -6.20 -8.26 -16.07
CA LEU A 36 -5.54 -9.20 -16.96
C LEU A 36 -6.51 -10.26 -17.52
N GLN A 37 -7.54 -10.66 -16.75
CA GLN A 37 -8.60 -11.56 -17.25
C GLN A 37 -9.30 -11.02 -18.51
N ASN A 38 -9.36 -9.70 -18.68
CA ASN A 38 -9.98 -9.06 -19.85
C ASN A 38 -8.99 -8.80 -21.00
N PHE A 39 -7.69 -9.04 -20.78
CA PHE A 39 -6.62 -8.72 -21.73
C PHE A 39 -5.86 -9.94 -22.25
N ILE A 40 -6.28 -11.16 -21.93
CA ILE A 40 -5.63 -12.35 -22.50
C ILE A 40 -6.14 -12.49 -23.94
N PRO A 41 -5.34 -12.10 -24.97
CA PRO A 41 -5.64 -12.48 -26.33
C PRO A 41 -5.50 -13.99 -26.40
N ASP A 42 -6.42 -14.65 -27.06
CA ASP A 42 -6.24 -16.04 -27.48
C ASP A 42 -4.88 -16.17 -28.18
N GLU A 43 -4.11 -17.22 -27.77
CA GLU A 43 -2.91 -17.75 -28.40
C GLU A 43 -1.54 -17.15 -28.03
N GLU A 44 -0.86 -17.95 -27.31
CA GLU A 44 0.54 -18.35 -27.06
C GLU A 44 1.73 -17.41 -27.37
N THR A 45 1.69 -16.54 -28.36
CA THR A 45 2.88 -15.84 -28.84
C THR A 45 3.20 -14.51 -28.11
N HIS A 46 2.20 -13.87 -27.53
CA HIS A 46 2.40 -12.57 -26.84
C HIS A 46 2.43 -12.69 -25.31
N LEU A 47 2.13 -13.87 -24.77
CA LEU A 47 2.10 -14.08 -23.32
C LEU A 47 3.50 -14.02 -22.70
N TYR A 48 4.52 -14.47 -23.44
CA TYR A 48 5.90 -14.42 -22.99
C TYR A 48 6.41 -12.97 -22.90
N ASP A 49 6.15 -12.17 -23.92
CA ASP A 49 6.54 -10.76 -23.94
C ASP A 49 5.78 -9.93 -22.91
N LEU A 50 4.51 -10.25 -22.67
CA LEU A 50 3.70 -9.61 -21.62
C LEU A 50 4.15 -10.04 -20.22
N LYS A 51 4.54 -11.29 -20.01
CA LYS A 51 5.12 -11.78 -18.76
C LYS A 51 6.45 -11.08 -18.48
N GLN A 52 7.28 -10.90 -19.50
CA GLN A 52 8.56 -10.18 -19.40
C GLN A 52 8.34 -8.70 -19.10
N LEU A 53 7.42 -8.03 -19.81
CA LEU A 53 7.05 -6.65 -19.61
C LEU A 53 6.46 -6.39 -18.21
N LEU A 54 5.69 -7.32 -17.67
CA LEU A 54 5.06 -7.21 -16.35
C LEU A 54 5.99 -7.64 -15.20
N GLY A 55 7.25 -7.99 -15.50
CA GLY A 55 8.23 -8.38 -14.48
C GLY A 55 7.92 -9.70 -13.79
N THR A 56 7.17 -10.60 -14.47
CA THR A 56 6.75 -11.87 -13.91
C THR A 56 7.73 -13.02 -14.18
N GLU A 57 8.90 -12.74 -14.74
CA GLU A 57 9.94 -13.75 -15.01
C GLU A 57 10.58 -14.37 -13.76
N HIS A 58 10.41 -13.76 -12.61
CA HIS A 58 10.97 -14.28 -11.39
C HIS A 58 9.89 -14.94 -10.55
N ARG A 59 9.83 -16.28 -10.67
CA ARG A 59 9.06 -17.20 -9.85
C ARG A 59 7.58 -17.26 -10.23
N HIS A 60 7.18 -18.26 -11.04
CA HIS A 60 5.96 -18.96 -10.67
C HIS A 60 5.58 -19.97 -11.73
N ASP A 61 5.39 -21.21 -11.30
CA ASP A 61 4.57 -22.21 -11.95
C ASP A 61 3.20 -21.62 -12.33
N ASP A 62 2.69 -21.96 -13.49
CA ASP A 62 1.39 -21.51 -14.03
C ASP A 62 0.16 -21.84 -13.15
N ASN A 63 0.37 -22.49 -12.01
CA ASN A 63 -0.65 -22.87 -11.03
C ASN A 63 -0.75 -21.92 -9.82
N ASP A 64 0.05 -20.84 -9.77
CA ASP A 64 0.06 -19.94 -8.63
C ASP A 64 -1.11 -18.95 -8.65
N ASN A 65 -2.28 -19.43 -8.29
CA ASN A 65 -3.32 -18.59 -7.72
C ASN A 65 -2.85 -18.10 -6.33
N TYR A 66 -2.05 -17.04 -6.28
CA TYR A 66 -1.70 -16.35 -5.04
C TYR A 66 -2.89 -15.54 -4.50
N GLU A 67 -4.00 -16.18 -4.31
CA GLU A 67 -5.04 -15.65 -3.45
C GLU A 67 -4.73 -16.04 -2.00
N MET A 68 -3.69 -15.45 -1.43
CA MET A 68 -3.52 -15.49 0.01
C MET A 68 -4.60 -14.59 0.61
N SER A 69 -5.65 -15.22 1.12
CA SER A 69 -6.73 -14.51 1.78
C SER A 69 -7.11 -15.23 3.07
N LEU A 70 -6.75 -14.63 4.19
CA LEU A 70 -7.27 -15.06 5.48
C LEU A 70 -8.74 -14.68 5.59
N THR A 71 -9.52 -15.52 6.22
CA THR A 71 -10.86 -15.14 6.68
C THR A 71 -10.75 -14.13 7.83
N VAL A 72 -11.82 -13.37 8.10
CA VAL A 72 -11.86 -12.46 9.25
C VAL A 72 -11.60 -13.24 10.56
N GLN A 73 -12.16 -14.43 10.68
CA GLN A 73 -11.98 -15.25 11.89
C GLN A 73 -10.51 -15.70 12.08
N GLN A 74 -9.83 -16.12 11.00
CA GLN A 74 -8.41 -16.46 11.06
C GLN A 74 -7.55 -15.25 11.43
N ALA A 75 -7.84 -14.08 10.87
CA ALA A 75 -7.12 -12.86 11.20
C ALA A 75 -7.32 -12.43 12.66
N LEU A 76 -8.54 -12.58 13.20
CA LEU A 76 -8.83 -12.31 14.60
C LEU A 76 -8.16 -13.32 15.55
N GLN A 77 -8.04 -14.60 15.14
CA GLN A 77 -7.32 -15.61 15.92
C GLN A 77 -5.82 -15.28 16.02
N ILE A 78 -5.20 -14.80 14.92
CA ILE A 78 -3.80 -14.35 14.97
C ILE A 78 -3.62 -13.24 16.02
N VAL A 79 -4.57 -12.32 16.14
CA VAL A 79 -4.51 -11.25 17.16
C VAL A 79 -4.61 -11.83 18.57
N ASP A 80 -5.47 -12.84 18.80
CA ASP A 80 -5.55 -13.51 20.10
C ASP A 80 -4.20 -14.16 20.45
N ASP A 81 -3.64 -14.91 19.50
CA ASP A 81 -2.34 -15.58 19.69
C ASP A 81 -1.20 -14.58 19.96
N LEU A 82 -1.23 -13.42 19.29
CA LEU A 82 -0.25 -12.36 19.53
C LEU A 82 -0.40 -11.75 20.94
N ASN A 83 -1.61 -11.49 21.36
CA ASN A 83 -1.89 -10.89 22.66
C ASN A 83 -1.52 -11.84 23.82
N GLU A 84 -1.75 -13.13 23.64
CA GLU A 84 -1.45 -14.14 24.67
C GLU A 84 0.05 -14.45 24.79
N ASN A 85 0.75 -14.50 23.65
CA ASN A 85 2.11 -15.04 23.61
C ASN A 85 3.20 -13.99 23.51
N PHE A 86 2.86 -12.73 23.12
CA PHE A 86 3.83 -11.68 22.87
C PHE A 86 3.54 -10.38 23.64
N PRO A 87 3.64 -10.40 24.99
CA PRO A 87 3.31 -9.23 25.83
C PRO A 87 4.26 -8.04 25.64
N TYR A 88 5.39 -8.23 24.96
CA TYR A 88 6.40 -7.18 24.69
C TYR A 88 6.33 -6.62 23.27
N LEU A 89 5.21 -6.86 22.57
CA LEU A 89 5.01 -6.32 21.23
C LEU A 89 4.91 -4.80 21.27
N GLU A 90 5.80 -4.14 20.53
CA GLU A 90 5.95 -2.68 20.49
C GLU A 90 5.57 -2.10 19.11
N HIS A 91 5.63 -2.89 18.05
CA HIS A 91 5.33 -2.42 16.71
C HIS A 91 4.57 -3.47 15.89
N ILE A 92 3.44 -3.05 15.32
CA ILE A 92 2.67 -3.83 14.35
C ILE A 92 2.64 -3.05 13.04
N ASN A 93 3.20 -3.64 11.99
CA ASN A 93 3.07 -3.15 10.63
C ASN A 93 2.06 -3.99 9.85
N PHE A 94 1.10 -3.34 9.17
CA PHE A 94 0.21 -4.01 8.26
C PHE A 94 0.61 -3.74 6.82
N ALA A 95 0.67 -4.80 6.02
CA ALA A 95 1.02 -4.74 4.61
C ALA A 95 0.09 -5.61 3.74
N GLY A 96 0.24 -5.49 2.42
CA GLY A 96 -0.45 -6.30 1.42
C GLY A 96 -1.74 -5.70 0.87
N GLY A 97 -1.85 -5.64 -0.45
CA GLY A 97 -2.99 -5.11 -1.16
C GLY A 97 -3.39 -3.69 -0.73
N GLU A 98 -4.69 -3.47 -0.52
CA GLU A 98 -5.22 -2.24 0.08
C GLU A 98 -5.98 -2.58 1.36
N LEU A 99 -5.44 -2.21 2.51
CA LEU A 99 -5.96 -2.59 3.81
C LEU A 99 -7.37 -2.04 4.08
N LEU A 100 -7.64 -0.79 3.71
CA LEU A 100 -8.95 -0.16 3.88
C LEU A 100 -10.04 -0.76 2.97
N TYR A 101 -9.64 -1.55 1.98
CA TYR A 101 -10.53 -2.33 1.13
C TYR A 101 -10.75 -3.76 1.66
N GLN A 102 -9.87 -4.25 2.55
CA GLN A 102 -9.91 -5.62 3.08
C GLN A 102 -10.87 -5.74 4.25
N LYS A 103 -11.77 -6.73 4.19
CA LYS A 103 -12.78 -6.97 5.22
C LYS A 103 -12.19 -7.32 6.59
N GLN A 104 -10.97 -7.82 6.63
CA GLN A 104 -10.27 -8.24 7.85
C GLN A 104 -9.74 -7.06 8.65
N PHE A 105 -9.33 -5.97 7.98
CA PHE A 105 -8.51 -4.93 8.59
C PHE A 105 -9.20 -4.22 9.75
N LEU A 106 -10.38 -3.64 9.53
CA LEU A 106 -11.07 -2.88 10.59
C LEU A 106 -11.48 -3.75 11.81
N PRO A 107 -11.98 -5.00 11.65
CA PRO A 107 -12.21 -5.90 12.79
C PRO A 107 -10.94 -6.21 13.58
N VAL A 108 -9.82 -6.46 12.90
CA VAL A 108 -8.53 -6.69 13.55
C VAL A 108 -8.04 -5.45 14.27
N LEU A 109 -8.09 -4.29 13.62
CA LEU A 109 -7.71 -3.02 14.21
C LEU A 109 -8.52 -2.71 15.47
N LYS A 110 -9.84 -2.96 15.43
CA LYS A 110 -10.70 -2.81 16.60
C LYS A 110 -10.26 -3.73 17.74
N LYS A 111 -10.00 -4.99 17.46
CA LYS A 111 -9.58 -5.96 18.48
C LYS A 111 -8.25 -5.58 19.12
N LEU A 112 -7.29 -5.07 18.34
CA LEU A 112 -6.03 -4.55 18.85
C LEU A 112 -6.22 -3.27 19.67
N ALA A 113 -7.10 -2.36 19.22
CA ALA A 113 -7.42 -1.13 19.93
C ALA A 113 -8.11 -1.36 21.28
N ASP A 114 -8.92 -2.41 21.38
CA ASP A 114 -9.60 -2.82 22.64
C ASP A 114 -8.65 -3.54 23.62
N HIS A 115 -7.41 -3.87 23.20
CA HIS A 115 -6.48 -4.60 24.05
C HIS A 115 -5.73 -3.67 25.03
N PRO A 116 -5.52 -4.05 26.31
CA PRO A 116 -4.84 -3.23 27.30
C PRO A 116 -3.42 -2.80 26.91
N ASN A 117 -2.75 -3.55 26.04
CA ASN A 117 -1.40 -3.24 25.56
C ASN A 117 -1.37 -2.27 24.38
N ALA A 118 -2.51 -1.84 23.84
CA ALA A 118 -2.56 -0.93 22.69
C ALA A 118 -1.74 0.35 22.90
N SER A 119 -1.77 0.90 24.10
CA SER A 119 -1.01 2.12 24.47
C SER A 119 0.51 1.96 24.46
N ASN A 120 1.04 0.74 24.27
CA ASN A 120 2.47 0.48 24.13
C ASN A 120 2.87 0.17 22.68
N ILE A 121 1.91 0.06 21.78
CA ILE A 121 2.13 -0.37 20.40
C ILE A 121 2.20 0.84 19.48
N HIS A 122 3.26 0.93 18.68
CA HIS A 122 3.29 1.71 17.45
C HIS A 122 2.64 0.92 16.33
N LEU A 123 1.62 1.50 15.70
CA LEU A 123 0.92 0.87 14.58
C LEU A 123 1.25 1.58 13.29
N SER A 124 1.64 0.84 12.25
CA SER A 124 1.92 1.41 10.94
C SER A 124 1.28 0.61 9.81
N PHE A 125 0.91 1.28 8.74
CA PHE A 125 0.43 0.63 7.53
C PHE A 125 0.52 1.53 6.30
N HIS A 126 0.54 0.87 5.12
CA HIS A 126 0.46 1.51 3.81
C HIS A 126 -0.96 1.45 3.28
N SER A 127 -1.41 2.55 2.65
CA SER A 127 -2.73 2.62 2.00
C SER A 127 -2.68 3.53 0.78
N ASN A 128 -3.55 3.26 -0.20
CA ASN A 128 -3.83 4.22 -1.26
C ASN A 128 -4.74 5.37 -0.79
N PHE A 129 -5.35 5.22 0.37
CA PHE A 129 -6.22 6.19 1.05
C PHE A 129 -7.34 6.75 0.16
N ASN A 130 -7.74 6.00 -0.85
CA ASN A 130 -8.59 6.42 -1.97
C ASN A 130 -9.73 5.41 -2.23
N SER A 131 -10.38 5.00 -1.15
CA SER A 131 -11.59 4.19 -1.20
C SER A 131 -12.69 4.87 -0.38
N ASP A 132 -13.91 4.42 -0.55
CA ASP A 132 -15.02 4.85 0.29
C ASP A 132 -14.96 4.05 1.61
N PHE A 133 -14.27 4.58 2.59
CA PHE A 133 -14.17 4.02 3.94
C PHE A 133 -14.60 5.04 4.99
N ASP A 134 -14.98 4.56 6.15
CA ASP A 134 -15.36 5.42 7.27
C ASP A 134 -14.10 6.03 7.92
N VAL A 135 -13.77 7.24 7.47
CA VAL A 135 -12.60 8.02 7.94
C VAL A 135 -12.68 8.31 9.44
N ILE A 136 -13.88 8.59 9.96
CA ILE A 136 -14.08 8.91 11.39
C ILE A 136 -13.82 7.66 12.23
N LYS A 137 -14.40 6.53 11.83
CA LYS A 137 -14.19 5.27 12.51
C LYS A 137 -12.73 4.83 12.49
N LEU A 138 -12.02 5.02 11.38
CA LEU A 138 -10.59 4.75 11.33
C LEU A 138 -9.83 5.63 12.32
N SER A 139 -10.14 6.94 12.36
CA SER A 139 -9.52 7.88 13.29
C SER A 139 -9.70 7.44 14.74
N GLU A 140 -10.92 7.08 15.14
CA GLU A 140 -11.25 6.60 16.49
C GLU A 140 -10.49 5.33 16.86
N LEU A 141 -10.37 4.38 15.93
CA LEU A 141 -9.69 3.11 16.16
C LEU A 141 -8.17 3.26 16.32
N LEU A 142 -7.58 4.36 15.85
CA LEU A 142 -6.15 4.62 15.98
C LEU A 142 -5.78 5.32 17.29
N LEU A 143 -6.71 5.99 17.95
CA LEU A 143 -6.44 6.74 19.20
C LEU A 143 -5.88 5.92 20.37
N PRO A 144 -6.26 4.63 20.58
CA PRO A 144 -5.74 3.85 21.71
C PRO A 144 -4.25 3.49 21.59
N PHE A 145 -3.66 3.56 20.40
CA PHE A 145 -2.26 3.20 20.20
C PHE A 145 -1.30 4.27 20.69
N ASN A 146 -0.09 3.87 21.10
CA ASN A 146 0.97 4.79 21.53
C ASN A 146 1.27 5.84 20.44
N THR A 147 1.47 5.35 19.21
CA THR A 147 1.62 6.17 18.02
C THR A 147 1.06 5.41 16.82
N SER A 148 0.65 6.12 15.79
CA SER A 148 0.25 5.50 14.54
C SER A 148 0.81 6.26 13.34
N THR A 149 1.16 5.52 12.28
CA THR A 149 1.66 6.06 11.01
C THR A 149 0.89 5.46 9.85
N ILE A 150 0.35 6.31 9.01
CA ILE A 150 -0.25 5.90 7.73
C ILE A 150 0.65 6.42 6.60
N THR A 151 1.24 5.50 5.86
CA THR A 151 2.01 5.84 4.66
C THR A 151 1.09 5.78 3.43
N ILE A 152 0.77 6.94 2.88
CA ILE A 152 -0.14 7.07 1.76
C ILE A 152 0.65 6.97 0.46
N SER A 153 0.32 5.97 -0.36
CA SER A 153 0.96 5.77 -1.66
C SER A 153 0.32 6.64 -2.73
N VAL A 154 1.07 7.62 -3.27
CA VAL A 154 0.53 8.61 -4.23
C VAL A 154 1.09 8.45 -5.64
N ASP A 155 2.39 8.29 -5.82
CA ASP A 155 3.13 7.96 -7.06
C ASP A 155 3.03 8.97 -8.21
N ALA A 156 2.16 9.97 -8.18
CA ALA A 156 2.05 10.98 -9.23
C ALA A 156 1.39 12.25 -8.71
N GLY A 157 1.56 13.36 -9.43
CA GLY A 157 0.81 14.59 -9.22
C GLY A 157 -0.66 14.47 -9.66
N ARG A 158 -1.44 15.52 -9.39
CA ARG A 158 -2.88 15.58 -9.66
C ARG A 158 -3.26 15.19 -11.09
N THR A 159 -2.49 15.67 -12.06
CA THR A 159 -2.79 15.49 -13.49
C THR A 159 -2.75 14.03 -13.90
N PHE A 160 -1.76 13.29 -13.44
CA PHE A 160 -1.54 11.88 -13.83
C PHE A 160 -1.90 10.87 -12.76
N TYR A 161 -2.41 11.29 -11.60
CA TYR A 161 -2.71 10.40 -10.49
C TYR A 161 -3.53 9.17 -10.90
N SER A 162 -4.67 9.38 -11.58
CA SER A 162 -5.57 8.29 -11.98
C SER A 162 -4.95 7.34 -13.03
N TYR A 163 -3.94 7.80 -13.76
CA TYR A 163 -3.20 6.95 -14.69
C TYR A 163 -2.25 6.01 -13.93
N PHE A 164 -1.45 6.54 -12.99
CA PHE A 164 -0.51 5.74 -12.20
C PHE A 164 -1.20 4.88 -11.15
N ARG A 165 -2.16 5.45 -10.47
CA ARG A 165 -2.96 4.82 -9.41
C ARG A 165 -4.32 4.42 -9.97
N ASN A 166 -4.30 3.58 -11.01
CA ASN A 166 -5.50 3.20 -11.74
C ASN A 166 -6.54 2.54 -10.86
N GLY A 167 -7.69 3.19 -10.74
CA GLY A 167 -8.78 2.85 -9.81
C GLY A 167 -9.11 3.98 -8.83
N GLY A 168 -8.24 5.01 -8.71
CA GLY A 168 -8.43 6.16 -7.83
C GLY A 168 -8.54 7.50 -8.53
N THR A 169 -8.92 8.52 -7.77
CA THR A 169 -8.97 9.91 -8.21
C THR A 169 -8.26 10.81 -7.21
N TRP A 170 -7.65 11.89 -7.68
CA TRP A 170 -7.01 12.87 -6.80
C TRP A 170 -8.00 13.50 -5.81
N ASP A 171 -9.19 13.85 -6.29
CA ASP A 171 -10.20 14.51 -5.44
C ASP A 171 -10.65 13.65 -4.28
N GLN A 172 -10.78 12.32 -4.49
CA GLN A 172 -11.13 11.40 -3.40
C GLN A 172 -9.97 11.27 -2.40
N LEU A 173 -8.72 11.20 -2.87
CA LEU A 173 -7.53 11.17 -2.02
C LEU A 173 -7.47 12.42 -1.13
N GLU A 174 -7.52 13.59 -1.75
CA GLU A 174 -7.44 14.89 -1.07
C GLU A 174 -8.58 15.06 -0.05
N LYS A 175 -9.81 14.68 -0.43
CA LYS A 175 -10.97 14.68 0.45
C LYS A 175 -10.76 13.81 1.68
N ASN A 176 -10.27 12.58 1.49
CA ASN A 176 -10.04 11.65 2.59
C ASN A 176 -8.94 12.15 3.53
N ILE A 177 -7.83 12.67 2.99
CA ILE A 177 -6.74 13.24 3.81
C ILE A 177 -7.23 14.44 4.63
N LYS A 178 -7.93 15.39 3.99
CA LYS A 178 -8.49 16.55 4.68
C LYS A 178 -9.43 16.13 5.79
N LYS A 179 -10.39 15.25 5.48
CA LYS A 179 -11.34 14.75 6.45
C LYS A 179 -10.65 14.00 7.60
N PHE A 180 -9.63 13.17 7.32
CA PHE A 180 -8.91 12.45 8.37
C PHE A 180 -8.23 13.41 9.35
N ARG A 181 -7.60 14.47 8.86
CA ARG A 181 -6.92 15.47 9.70
C ARG A 181 -7.87 16.30 10.57
N GLU A 182 -9.13 16.45 10.16
CA GLU A 182 -10.17 17.12 11.00
C GLU A 182 -10.50 16.32 12.26
N TYR A 183 -10.30 15.00 12.24
CA TYR A 183 -10.64 14.09 13.33
C TYR A 183 -9.45 13.46 14.05
N ASN A 184 -8.26 13.52 13.44
CA ASN A 184 -7.07 12.88 13.99
C ASN A 184 -5.80 13.68 13.66
N ASP A 185 -5.24 14.33 14.64
CA ASP A 185 -3.97 15.07 14.58
C ASP A 185 -2.80 14.31 15.23
N TYR A 186 -3.07 13.13 15.81
CA TYR A 186 -2.07 12.30 16.48
C TYR A 186 -1.41 11.28 15.56
N THR A 187 -2.07 10.89 14.46
CA THR A 187 -1.53 9.95 13.49
C THR A 187 -0.63 10.65 12.47
N TRP A 188 0.58 10.17 12.31
CA TRP A 188 1.47 10.64 11.25
C TRP A 188 0.97 10.20 9.88
N LEU A 189 0.78 11.18 9.00
CA LEU A 189 0.49 10.92 7.59
C LEU A 189 1.74 11.22 6.77
N ASP A 190 2.34 10.17 6.22
CA ASP A 190 3.47 10.26 5.31
C ASP A 190 3.02 9.92 3.89
N ILE A 191 3.54 10.62 2.90
CA ILE A 191 3.35 10.28 1.49
C ILE A 191 4.55 9.47 1.02
N THR A 192 4.31 8.35 0.34
CA THR A 192 5.34 7.69 -0.46
C THR A 192 5.03 7.87 -1.94
N CYS A 193 6.05 8.25 -2.69
CA CYS A 193 6.00 8.41 -4.14
C CYS A 193 7.06 7.52 -4.77
N THR A 194 6.63 6.52 -5.51
CA THR A 194 7.52 5.68 -6.30
C THR A 194 7.66 6.30 -7.69
N THR A 195 8.76 7.01 -7.90
CA THR A 195 9.00 7.80 -9.11
C THR A 195 9.54 6.93 -10.24
N SER A 196 8.87 6.95 -11.38
CA SER A 196 9.32 6.33 -12.63
C SER A 196 9.79 7.38 -13.63
N ILE A 197 10.26 6.92 -14.78
CA ILE A 197 10.65 7.78 -15.91
C ILE A 197 9.54 8.80 -16.30
N TYR A 198 8.28 8.42 -16.16
CA TYR A 198 7.16 9.30 -16.55
C TYR A 198 6.93 10.45 -15.57
N GLN A 199 7.08 10.25 -14.26
CA GLN A 199 6.94 11.35 -13.30
C GLN A 199 8.09 12.35 -13.39
N MET A 200 9.26 11.90 -13.84
CA MET A 200 10.40 12.82 -14.08
C MET A 200 10.08 13.87 -15.16
N LEU A 201 9.18 13.54 -16.10
CA LEU A 201 8.77 14.48 -17.16
C LEU A 201 7.78 15.55 -16.66
N ASP A 202 7.15 15.32 -15.50
CA ASP A 202 6.17 16.24 -14.93
C ASP A 202 6.40 16.48 -13.42
N ILE A 203 7.66 16.63 -13.06
CA ILE A 203 8.10 16.76 -11.67
C ILE A 203 7.48 17.98 -10.96
N TYR A 204 7.15 19.03 -11.69
CA TYR A 204 6.51 20.22 -11.14
C TYR A 204 5.10 19.93 -10.63
N ASP A 205 4.25 19.26 -11.42
CA ASP A 205 2.90 18.84 -10.97
C ASP A 205 2.98 17.94 -9.75
N VAL A 206 3.98 17.04 -9.70
CA VAL A 206 4.21 16.18 -8.56
C VAL A 206 4.47 17.00 -7.29
N PHE A 207 5.40 17.95 -7.32
CA PHE A 207 5.74 18.78 -6.15
C PHE A 207 4.59 19.70 -5.74
N GLU A 208 3.95 20.42 -6.68
CA GLU A 208 2.81 21.29 -6.37
C GLU A 208 1.66 20.50 -5.72
N SER A 209 1.38 19.32 -6.28
CA SER A 209 0.34 18.44 -5.77
C SER A 209 0.65 17.97 -4.34
N PHE A 210 1.90 17.58 -4.05
CA PHE A 210 2.28 17.10 -2.74
C PHE A 210 2.29 18.20 -1.68
N ILE A 211 2.71 19.42 -2.04
CA ILE A 211 2.62 20.59 -1.16
C ILE A 211 1.15 20.81 -0.72
N SER A 212 0.20 20.63 -1.65
CA SER A 212 -1.23 20.80 -1.34
C SER A 212 -1.73 19.79 -0.30
N LEU A 213 -1.11 18.62 -0.20
CA LEU A 213 -1.47 17.58 0.77
C LEU A 213 -0.89 17.83 2.18
N GLN A 214 0.07 18.76 2.32
CA GLN A 214 0.67 19.14 3.61
C GLN A 214 1.19 17.94 4.44
N ALA A 215 1.79 16.94 3.79
CA ALA A 215 2.35 15.75 4.43
C ALA A 215 3.85 15.66 4.17
N SER A 216 4.57 14.92 5.02
CA SER A 216 5.95 14.57 4.69
C SER A 216 5.98 13.63 3.48
N VAL A 217 7.01 13.72 2.66
CA VAL A 217 7.09 12.99 1.40
C VAL A 217 8.38 12.19 1.34
N ASN A 218 8.25 10.88 1.16
CA ASN A 218 9.34 9.97 0.88
C ASN A 218 9.33 9.60 -0.61
N ILE A 219 10.39 9.94 -1.32
CA ILE A 219 10.54 9.64 -2.75
C ILE A 219 11.45 8.43 -2.90
N SER A 220 10.98 7.41 -3.61
CA SER A 220 11.76 6.25 -4.02
C SER A 220 11.78 6.16 -5.55
N ILE A 221 12.83 5.56 -6.10
CA ILE A 221 13.00 5.39 -7.54
C ILE A 221 12.63 3.96 -7.92
N VAL A 222 11.80 3.81 -8.97
CA VAL A 222 11.48 2.50 -9.55
C VAL A 222 12.74 1.89 -10.15
N GLN A 223 13.07 0.68 -9.73
CA GLN A 223 14.17 -0.10 -10.29
C GLN A 223 13.68 -1.28 -11.14
N SER A 224 12.43 -1.66 -10.97
CA SER A 224 11.78 -2.75 -11.69
C SER A 224 10.27 -2.47 -11.81
N PRO A 225 9.66 -2.72 -12.98
CA PRO A 225 10.30 -3.20 -14.22
C PRO A 225 11.21 -2.12 -14.84
N LYS A 226 12.25 -2.56 -15.55
CA LYS A 226 13.30 -1.66 -16.08
C LYS A 226 12.77 -0.55 -17.00
N TYR A 227 11.70 -0.79 -17.75
CA TYR A 227 11.12 0.24 -18.62
C TYR A 227 10.51 1.43 -17.86
N LEU A 228 10.34 1.33 -16.54
CA LEU A 228 9.92 2.42 -15.67
C LEU A 228 11.09 3.12 -14.97
N ASP A 229 12.32 2.57 -15.07
CA ASP A 229 13.50 3.09 -14.38
C ASP A 229 13.91 4.45 -14.97
N PRO A 230 13.94 5.52 -14.17
CA PRO A 230 14.38 6.84 -14.63
C PRO A 230 15.82 6.89 -15.15
N SER A 231 16.68 5.93 -14.78
CA SER A 231 18.06 5.87 -15.27
C SER A 231 18.15 5.68 -16.79
N LEU A 232 17.08 5.20 -17.43
CA LEU A 232 17.00 5.10 -18.89
C LEU A 232 17.09 6.46 -19.60
N ILE A 233 16.67 7.54 -18.96
CA ILE A 233 16.77 8.91 -19.51
C ILE A 233 18.26 9.32 -19.60
N LEU A 234 19.08 8.92 -18.61
CA LEU A 234 20.47 9.37 -18.53
C LEU A 234 21.38 8.67 -19.55
N LEU A 235 20.98 7.49 -20.05
CA LEU A 235 21.82 6.72 -20.98
C LEU A 235 21.91 7.34 -22.38
N ASP A 236 20.98 8.21 -22.77
CA ASP A 236 20.98 8.86 -24.09
C ASP A 236 21.71 10.22 -24.09
N PHE A 237 21.85 10.87 -22.95
CA PHE A 237 22.53 12.18 -22.86
C PHE A 237 24.06 12.09 -22.83
N GLU A 238 24.63 10.92 -22.57
CA GLU A 238 26.09 10.70 -22.58
C GLU A 238 26.65 10.40 -23.99
N LYS A 239 25.80 10.31 -25.02
CA LYS A 239 26.19 9.94 -26.40
C LYS A 239 26.17 11.11 -27.39
N GLU A 240 25.82 12.32 -26.95
CA GLU A 240 25.92 13.56 -27.71
C GLU A 240 27.12 14.43 -27.20
#